data_e0096984dfd44f4758a5028138322b5e
#
_entry.id   e0096984dfd44f4758a5028138322b5e
#
_cell.length_a   1.000
_cell.length_b   1.000
_cell.length_c   1.000
_cell.angle_alpha   90.00
_cell.angle_beta   90.00
_cell.angle_gamma   90.00
#
_symmetry.space_group_name_H-M   'P 1'
#
loop_
_entity.id
_entity.type
_entity.pdbx_description
1 polymer ?
#
loop_
_entity_poly.entity_id
_entity_poly.type
_entity_poly.pdbx_seq_one_letter_code
_entity_poly.pdbx_strand_id
1 'polypeptide(L)'
;LTFGVNALRGVYAELGNCVGRGAGGFTIYRPEHWAFDAAQVGYGDVIGAEARIFGYEVDGLDYRFEDGLPFATCTDGAVPEIEILAMGLATNIEADHKIWGETPYIGAADAAFKAMALYGEVTPQTLDACARGNGMIIHWKKGAGAVFTAATCEWVAGLVRNDMQVIAVTRNVLNRFGAG
;
A
#
# COMPACT_ATOMS: atom_id res chain seq x y z
N LEU A 1 -13.20 -0.69 12.89
CA LEU A 1 -11.83 -0.19 13.12
C LEU A 1 -10.88 -1.35 12.90
N THR A 2 -10.24 -1.36 11.80
CA THR A 2 -9.16 -2.29 11.50
C THR A 2 -7.89 -1.77 12.16
N PHE A 3 -7.73 -2.07 13.41
CA PHE A 3 -6.53 -2.12 14.25
C PHE A 3 -5.29 -1.33 13.77
N GLY A 4 -5.41 -0.03 13.74
CA GLY A 4 -4.30 0.83 13.40
C GLY A 4 -4.01 1.01 11.91
N VAL A 5 -4.51 0.16 11.05
CA VAL A 5 -4.52 0.42 9.61
C VAL A 5 -5.67 1.38 9.34
N ASN A 6 -5.35 2.57 8.93
CA ASN A 6 -6.34 3.60 8.66
C ASN A 6 -6.70 3.60 7.17
N ALA A 7 -7.72 2.83 6.82
CA ALA A 7 -8.20 2.77 5.45
C ALA A 7 -8.62 4.15 4.88
N LEU A 8 -9.00 5.08 5.76
CA LEU A 8 -9.31 6.46 5.35
C LEU A 8 -8.07 7.28 4.99
N ARG A 9 -6.89 6.87 5.45
CA ARG A 9 -5.62 7.42 4.99
C ARG A 9 -5.05 6.64 3.81
N GLY A 10 -5.72 5.56 3.44
CA GLY A 10 -5.45 4.86 2.21
C GLY A 10 -5.45 5.85 1.06
N VAL A 11 -4.62 5.59 0.13
CA VAL A 11 -4.51 6.44 -1.03
C VAL A 11 -5.28 5.80 -2.14
N TYR A 12 -6.15 6.59 -2.66
CA TYR A 12 -6.71 6.29 -3.95
C TYR A 12 -5.70 6.76 -4.98
N ALA A 13 -5.00 5.87 -5.61
CA ALA A 13 -4.20 6.23 -6.76
C ALA A 13 -5.08 6.89 -7.84
N GLU A 14 -6.37 6.62 -7.78
CA GLU A 14 -7.34 7.06 -8.78
C GLU A 14 -8.69 7.39 -8.18
N LEU A 15 -8.73 8.20 -7.13
CA LEU A 15 -10.01 8.58 -6.55
C LEU A 15 -10.88 9.31 -7.58
N GLY A 16 -12.07 8.79 -7.78
CA GLY A 16 -13.00 9.30 -8.79
C GLY A 16 -12.71 8.83 -10.21
N ASN A 17 -11.63 8.09 -10.41
CA ASN A 17 -11.32 7.47 -11.68
C ASN A 17 -11.60 5.98 -11.62
N CYS A 18 -12.72 5.56 -12.11
CA CYS A 18 -13.16 4.17 -12.13
C CYS A 18 -12.43 3.31 -13.18
N VAL A 19 -11.27 3.70 -13.65
CA VAL A 19 -10.52 2.91 -14.65
C VAL A 19 -9.96 1.63 -14.05
N GLY A 20 -9.84 1.57 -12.73
CA GLY A 20 -9.60 0.35 -11.99
C GLY A 20 -8.34 -0.40 -12.39
N ARG A 21 -7.20 0.28 -12.44
CA ARG A 21 -5.95 -0.39 -12.84
C ARG A 21 -4.79 0.04 -11.98
N GLY A 22 -4.04 -0.94 -11.50
CA GLY A 22 -2.79 -0.72 -10.81
C GLY A 22 -1.73 -0.05 -11.69
N ALA A 23 -0.85 0.71 -11.06
CA ALA A 23 0.15 1.55 -11.74
C ALA A 23 1.60 1.11 -11.49
N GLY A 24 1.85 0.08 -10.71
CA GLY A 24 3.21 -0.34 -10.37
C GLY A 24 3.21 -1.46 -9.34
N GLY A 25 4.22 -1.48 -8.51
CA GLY A 25 4.41 -2.47 -7.46
C GLY A 25 4.84 -1.86 -6.14
N PHE A 26 5.22 -2.72 -5.21
CA PHE A 26 5.68 -2.32 -3.88
C PHE A 26 7.19 -2.51 -3.77
N THR A 27 7.90 -1.48 -3.31
CA THR A 27 9.32 -1.57 -2.99
C THR A 27 9.52 -2.35 -1.70
N ILE A 28 10.36 -3.37 -1.73
CA ILE A 28 10.66 -4.27 -0.61
C ILE A 28 11.67 -3.60 0.34
N TYR A 29 11.37 -3.62 1.64
CA TYR A 29 12.24 -3.11 2.70
C TYR A 29 12.69 -4.18 3.69
N ARG A 30 11.95 -5.30 3.82
CA ARG A 30 12.28 -6.41 4.73
C ARG A 30 12.26 -7.74 3.98
N PRO A 31 13.20 -7.97 3.05
CA PRO A 31 13.22 -9.17 2.20
C PRO A 31 13.39 -10.47 2.98
N GLU A 32 13.97 -10.41 4.19
CA GLU A 32 14.18 -11.56 5.07
C GLU A 32 12.91 -12.04 5.79
N HIS A 33 11.81 -11.31 5.66
CA HIS A 33 10.55 -11.71 6.27
C HIS A 33 9.98 -12.97 5.58
N TRP A 34 9.46 -13.91 6.36
CA TRP A 34 8.95 -15.21 5.89
C TRP A 34 7.94 -15.09 4.71
N ALA A 35 7.20 -13.99 4.61
CA ALA A 35 6.26 -13.78 3.50
C ALA A 35 6.96 -13.74 2.15
N PHE A 36 8.25 -13.41 2.11
CA PHE A 36 9.05 -13.34 0.89
C PHE A 36 9.93 -14.58 0.66
N ASP A 37 9.78 -15.63 1.48
CA ASP A 37 10.50 -16.87 1.27
C ASP A 37 10.31 -17.38 -0.17
N ALA A 38 11.41 -17.72 -0.83
CA ALA A 38 11.45 -18.16 -2.23
C ALA A 38 10.88 -17.17 -3.28
N ALA A 39 10.56 -15.94 -2.90
CA ALA A 39 10.12 -14.91 -3.85
C ALA A 39 11.28 -14.30 -4.66
N GLN A 40 12.52 -14.60 -4.27
CA GLN A 40 13.74 -14.08 -4.94
C GLN A 40 13.76 -12.55 -5.02
N VAL A 41 13.47 -11.91 -3.91
CA VAL A 41 13.49 -10.44 -3.77
C VAL A 41 14.55 -10.00 -2.78
N GLY A 42 15.13 -8.84 -3.05
CA GLY A 42 16.07 -8.15 -2.16
C GLY A 42 15.51 -6.80 -1.69
N TYR A 43 16.26 -6.16 -0.81
CA TYR A 43 15.95 -4.79 -0.39
C TYR A 43 16.00 -3.84 -1.60
N GLY A 44 14.94 -3.05 -1.77
CA GLY A 44 14.82 -2.10 -2.87
C GLY A 44 14.21 -2.68 -4.15
N ASP A 45 14.05 -4.00 -4.26
CA ASP A 45 13.35 -4.60 -5.39
C ASP A 45 11.86 -4.21 -5.37
N VAL A 46 11.23 -4.22 -6.54
CA VAL A 46 9.82 -3.86 -6.70
C VAL A 46 9.01 -5.09 -7.08
N ILE A 47 8.21 -5.58 -6.14
CA ILE A 47 7.33 -6.73 -6.38
C ILE A 47 6.07 -6.32 -7.14
N GLY A 48 5.68 -7.11 -8.12
CA GLY A 48 4.43 -6.97 -8.85
C GLY A 48 4.36 -5.78 -9.80
N ALA A 49 5.47 -5.14 -10.13
CA ALA A 49 5.51 -3.96 -11.00
C ALA A 49 4.99 -4.24 -12.40
N GLU A 50 5.40 -5.35 -13.02
CA GLU A 50 4.94 -5.75 -14.35
C GLU A 50 3.46 -6.12 -14.36
N ALA A 51 3.01 -6.75 -13.29
CA ALA A 51 1.62 -7.10 -13.08
C ALA A 51 0.77 -5.91 -12.61
N ARG A 52 1.39 -4.77 -12.27
CA ARG A 52 0.73 -3.54 -11.86
C ARG A 52 -0.22 -3.76 -10.69
N ILE A 53 0.29 -4.33 -9.62
CA ILE A 53 -0.50 -4.66 -8.45
C ILE A 53 -0.69 -3.48 -7.48
N PHE A 54 -0.02 -2.36 -7.69
CA PHE A 54 -0.15 -1.17 -6.85
C PHE A 54 -1.27 -0.27 -7.38
N GLY A 55 -2.34 -0.10 -6.63
CA GLY A 55 -3.50 0.71 -7.01
C GLY A 55 -4.71 -0.19 -7.29
N TYR A 56 -5.82 0.30 -7.81
CA TYR A 56 -6.14 1.71 -7.87
C TYR A 56 -6.52 2.27 -6.50
N GLU A 57 -6.90 1.41 -5.58
CA GLU A 57 -7.07 1.71 -4.17
C GLU A 57 -5.98 1.01 -3.39
N VAL A 58 -5.27 1.73 -2.56
CA VAL A 58 -4.24 1.21 -1.69
C VAL A 58 -4.41 1.77 -0.29
N ASP A 59 -4.00 1.01 0.70
CA ASP A 59 -4.00 1.42 2.10
C ASP A 59 -2.59 1.47 2.65
N GLY A 60 -2.35 2.40 3.58
CA GLY A 60 -1.09 2.53 4.27
C GLY A 60 -1.24 3.15 5.65
N LEU A 61 -0.12 3.38 6.26
CA LEU A 61 0.02 3.99 7.57
C LEU A 61 0.76 5.30 7.45
N ASP A 62 0.64 6.14 8.47
CA ASP A 62 1.63 7.20 8.65
C ASP A 62 2.96 6.58 9.09
N TYR A 63 4.07 7.02 8.48
CA TYR A 63 5.36 6.37 8.62
C TYR A 63 6.53 7.35 8.66
N ARG A 64 7.64 6.88 9.21
CA ARG A 64 8.95 7.52 9.13
C ARG A 64 10.00 6.51 8.74
N PHE A 65 11.13 6.98 8.21
CA PHE A 65 12.29 6.15 7.97
C PHE A 65 13.30 6.28 9.10
N GLU A 66 13.84 5.13 9.53
CA GLU A 66 14.98 5.02 10.42
C GLU A 66 15.94 3.97 9.83
N ASP A 67 17.19 4.33 9.63
CA ASP A 67 18.23 3.44 9.07
C ASP A 67 17.82 2.71 7.78
N GLY A 68 17.09 3.40 6.90
CA GLY A 68 16.62 2.86 5.63
C GLY A 68 15.37 1.99 5.71
N LEU A 69 14.81 1.76 6.88
CA LEU A 69 13.59 0.98 7.07
C LEU A 69 12.38 1.87 7.43
N PRO A 70 11.19 1.56 6.90
CA PRO A 70 9.97 2.26 7.29
C PRO A 70 9.41 1.70 8.60
N PHE A 71 8.96 2.63 9.47
CA PHE A 71 8.28 2.35 10.72
C PHE A 71 7.00 3.16 10.83
N ALA A 72 5.97 2.58 11.44
CA ALA A 72 4.75 3.31 11.75
C ALA A 72 5.03 4.42 12.77
N THR A 73 4.45 5.61 12.57
CA THR A 73 4.52 6.70 13.56
C THR A 73 3.52 6.51 14.69
N CYS A 74 2.52 5.67 14.50
CA CYS A 74 1.40 5.43 15.40
C CYS A 74 0.50 6.67 15.65
N THR A 75 0.63 7.71 14.86
CA THR A 75 -0.19 8.93 14.99
C THR A 75 -1.60 8.75 14.42
N ASP A 76 -1.80 7.73 13.60
CA ASP A 76 -3.05 7.37 12.92
C ASP A 76 -3.79 6.17 13.55
N GLY A 77 -3.35 5.76 14.73
CA GLY A 77 -3.91 4.61 15.46
C GLY A 77 -3.23 3.28 15.14
N ALA A 78 -2.18 3.27 14.31
CA ALA A 78 -1.35 2.11 14.10
C ALA A 78 -0.68 1.69 15.42
N VAL A 79 -0.42 0.40 15.56
CA VAL A 79 0.31 -0.14 16.72
C VAL A 79 1.80 -0.29 16.39
N PRO A 80 2.70 -0.11 17.38
CA PRO A 80 4.14 -0.11 17.14
C PRO A 80 4.71 -1.45 16.66
N GLU A 81 3.97 -2.54 16.87
CA GLU A 81 4.37 -3.88 16.46
C GLU A 81 4.18 -4.15 14.95
N ILE A 82 3.62 -3.19 14.23
CA ILE A 82 3.42 -3.33 12.78
C ILE A 82 4.78 -3.28 12.07
N GLU A 83 5.08 -4.35 11.35
CA GLU A 83 6.20 -4.41 10.43
C GLU A 83 5.73 -3.98 9.03
N ILE A 84 6.31 -2.89 8.52
CA ILE A 84 6.10 -2.46 7.13
C ILE A 84 7.12 -3.22 6.27
N LEU A 85 6.64 -4.19 5.51
CA LEU A 85 7.47 -5.11 4.73
C LEU A 85 7.85 -4.52 3.38
N ALA A 86 6.88 -3.88 2.75
CA ALA A 86 7.03 -3.22 1.46
C ALA A 86 6.07 -2.05 1.36
N MET A 87 6.41 -1.07 0.54
CA MET A 87 5.53 0.08 0.31
C MET A 87 5.73 0.70 -1.07
N GLY A 88 4.70 1.35 -1.55
CA GLY A 88 4.75 2.26 -2.70
C GLY A 88 4.22 3.63 -2.30
N LEU A 89 4.78 4.66 -2.89
CA LEU A 89 4.21 6.00 -2.75
C LEU A 89 3.05 6.14 -3.72
N ALA A 90 1.93 6.58 -3.21
CA ALA A 90 0.81 7.02 -4.00
C ALA A 90 0.60 8.48 -3.66
N THR A 91 0.92 9.36 -4.57
CA THR A 91 0.81 10.78 -4.37
C THR A 91 -0.29 11.33 -5.25
N ASN A 92 -0.96 12.36 -4.76
CA ASN A 92 -1.95 13.07 -5.57
C ASN A 92 -1.30 13.96 -6.64
N ILE A 93 -0.01 13.87 -6.82
CA ILE A 93 0.78 14.71 -7.73
C ILE A 93 1.23 13.91 -8.95
N GLU A 94 1.02 12.58 -8.94
CA GLU A 94 1.34 11.77 -10.10
C GLU A 94 0.47 12.14 -11.29
N ALA A 95 1.13 12.53 -12.37
CA ALA A 95 0.46 12.71 -13.62
C ALA A 95 0.12 11.34 -14.22
N ASP A 96 -1.08 11.21 -14.75
CA ASP A 96 -1.40 10.10 -15.60
C ASP A 96 -0.45 10.10 -16.81
N HIS A 97 0.31 9.03 -16.94
CA HIS A 97 1.20 8.85 -18.08
C HIS A 97 0.47 8.41 -19.35
N LYS A 98 -0.84 8.57 -19.39
CA LYS A 98 -1.70 8.26 -20.55
C LYS A 98 -1.60 6.80 -21.05
N ILE A 99 -1.21 5.90 -20.18
CA ILE A 99 -1.05 4.49 -20.55
C ILE A 99 -2.41 3.81 -20.79
N TRP A 100 -3.47 4.37 -20.23
CA TRP A 100 -4.80 3.74 -20.21
C TRP A 100 -5.94 4.61 -20.74
N GLY A 101 -5.63 5.73 -21.25
CA GLY A 101 -6.59 6.72 -21.69
C GLY A 101 -6.18 8.13 -21.27
N GLU A 102 -7.06 9.05 -21.48
CA GLU A 102 -6.77 10.46 -21.26
C GLU A 102 -7.19 10.98 -19.87
N THR A 103 -7.53 10.08 -18.96
CA THR A 103 -7.97 10.50 -17.63
C THR A 103 -6.77 10.76 -16.75
N PRO A 104 -6.46 12.01 -16.43
CA PRO A 104 -5.37 12.34 -15.53
C PRO A 104 -5.70 11.85 -14.11
N TYR A 105 -4.68 11.46 -13.37
CA TYR A 105 -4.84 11.32 -11.92
C TYR A 105 -5.30 12.66 -11.34
N ILE A 106 -6.28 12.59 -10.45
CA ILE A 106 -6.97 13.77 -9.95
C ILE A 106 -6.21 14.33 -8.72
N GLY A 107 -4.94 14.64 -8.87
CA GLY A 107 -4.07 14.98 -7.76
C GLY A 107 -4.66 15.95 -6.74
N ALA A 108 -4.93 17.18 -7.15
CA ALA A 108 -5.41 18.21 -6.23
C ALA A 108 -6.85 17.94 -5.73
N ALA A 109 -7.71 17.36 -6.57
CA ALA A 109 -9.08 17.04 -6.20
C ALA A 109 -9.14 15.90 -5.18
N ASP A 110 -8.28 14.90 -5.31
CA ASP A 110 -8.14 13.80 -4.34
C ASP A 110 -7.71 14.29 -2.97
N ALA A 111 -6.70 15.15 -2.92
CA ALA A 111 -6.25 15.74 -1.66
C ALA A 111 -7.36 16.55 -0.99
N ALA A 112 -8.10 17.34 -1.75
CA ALA A 112 -9.22 18.13 -1.23
C ALA A 112 -10.36 17.26 -0.73
N PHE A 113 -10.71 16.20 -1.47
CA PHE A 113 -11.74 15.25 -1.04
C PHE A 113 -11.33 14.54 0.25
N LYS A 114 -10.10 14.03 0.33
CA LYS A 114 -9.58 13.38 1.53
C LYS A 114 -9.50 14.33 2.71
N ALA A 115 -9.03 15.55 2.49
CA ALA A 115 -8.97 16.57 3.52
C ALA A 115 -10.36 16.87 4.09
N MET A 116 -11.35 17.05 3.25
CA MET A 116 -12.73 17.24 3.69
C MET A 116 -13.28 16.03 4.44
N ALA A 117 -13.03 14.81 3.94
CA ALA A 117 -13.52 13.58 4.55
C ALA A 117 -12.88 13.25 5.91
N LEU A 118 -11.58 13.54 6.06
CA LEU A 118 -10.81 13.18 7.25
C LEU A 118 -10.77 14.28 8.32
N TYR A 119 -10.73 15.54 7.89
CA TYR A 119 -10.54 16.69 8.78
C TYR A 119 -11.74 17.63 8.84
N GLY A 120 -12.71 17.47 7.94
CA GLY A 120 -13.89 18.33 7.83
C GLY A 120 -13.61 19.70 7.20
N GLU A 121 -12.39 19.95 6.74
CA GLU A 121 -11.98 21.21 6.14
C GLU A 121 -10.89 21.01 5.08
N VAL A 122 -10.81 21.96 4.15
CA VAL A 122 -9.77 22.00 3.12
C VAL A 122 -8.90 23.23 3.35
N THR A 123 -7.75 23.04 3.96
CA THR A 123 -6.74 24.06 4.23
C THR A 123 -5.39 23.64 3.67
N PRO A 124 -4.41 24.53 3.50
CA PRO A 124 -3.07 24.13 3.10
C PRO A 124 -2.47 23.03 3.98
N GLN A 125 -2.73 23.05 5.28
CA GLN A 125 -2.23 22.06 6.24
C GLN A 125 -2.88 20.69 6.03
N THR A 126 -4.20 20.65 5.83
CA THR A 126 -4.93 19.39 5.60
C THR A 126 -4.64 18.82 4.21
N LEU A 127 -4.42 19.68 3.21
CA LEU A 127 -3.98 19.26 1.88
C LEU A 127 -2.59 18.62 1.93
N ASP A 128 -1.63 19.25 2.63
CA ASP A 128 -0.28 18.73 2.81
C ASP A 128 -0.29 17.36 3.52
N ALA A 129 -1.08 17.23 4.57
CA ALA A 129 -1.27 15.96 5.28
C ALA A 129 -1.85 14.85 4.38
N CYS A 130 -2.65 15.20 3.38
CA CYS A 130 -3.24 14.26 2.42
C CYS A 130 -2.37 14.01 1.18
N ALA A 131 -1.37 14.85 0.92
CA ALA A 131 -0.55 14.76 -0.29
C ALA A 131 0.43 13.58 -0.26
N ARG A 132 0.79 13.11 0.95
CA ARG A 132 1.74 12.03 1.15
C ARG A 132 1.05 10.71 1.38
N GLY A 133 0.53 10.14 0.31
CA GLY A 133 -0.12 8.86 0.37
C GLY A 133 0.82 7.69 0.11
N ASN A 134 0.40 6.52 0.54
CA ASN A 134 1.16 5.29 0.34
C ASN A 134 0.26 4.06 0.40
N GLY A 135 0.73 2.96 -0.18
CA GLY A 135 0.20 1.63 0.03
C GLY A 135 1.29 0.75 0.64
N MET A 136 0.93 -0.13 1.53
CA MET A 136 1.89 -0.93 2.28
C MET A 136 1.50 -2.41 2.34
N ILE A 137 2.52 -3.26 2.25
CA ILE A 137 2.42 -4.65 2.69
C ILE A 137 2.89 -4.67 4.15
N ILE A 138 2.02 -5.08 5.05
CA ILE A 138 2.30 -5.07 6.49
C ILE A 138 1.98 -6.41 7.14
N HIS A 139 2.66 -6.66 8.24
CA HIS A 139 2.42 -7.81 9.10
C HIS A 139 2.52 -7.40 10.57
N TRP A 140 1.69 -7.99 11.43
CA TRP A 140 1.87 -7.86 12.88
C TRP A 140 1.18 -9.01 13.62
N LYS A 141 1.63 -9.27 14.83
CA LYS A 141 0.99 -10.22 15.73
C LYS A 141 -0.20 -9.59 16.44
N LYS A 142 -1.28 -10.34 16.60
CA LYS A 142 -2.45 -9.90 17.33
C LYS A 142 -2.98 -11.02 18.23
N GLY A 143 -2.74 -10.90 19.53
CA GLY A 143 -3.04 -11.97 20.48
C GLY A 143 -2.30 -13.26 20.11
N ALA A 144 -3.04 -14.37 20.01
CA ALA A 144 -2.50 -15.65 19.57
C ALA A 144 -2.36 -15.79 18.04
N GLY A 145 -2.87 -14.83 17.28
CA GLY A 145 -2.82 -14.83 15.82
C GLY A 145 -1.91 -13.79 15.24
N ALA A 146 -2.00 -13.61 13.92
CA ALA A 146 -1.30 -12.58 13.19
C ALA A 146 -2.18 -12.03 12.07
N VAL A 147 -1.82 -10.85 11.59
CA VAL A 147 -2.47 -10.23 10.43
C VAL A 147 -1.41 -9.95 9.37
N PHE A 148 -1.75 -10.27 8.15
CA PHE A 148 -0.99 -9.88 6.97
C PHE A 148 -1.93 -9.15 6.01
N THR A 149 -1.53 -8.04 5.48
CA THR A 149 -2.29 -7.34 4.44
C THR A 149 -1.37 -6.85 3.33
N ALA A 150 -1.82 -7.00 2.11
CA ALA A 150 -1.14 -6.48 0.93
C ALA A 150 -1.69 -5.10 0.50
N ALA A 151 -2.70 -4.62 1.19
CA ALA A 151 -3.29 -3.27 1.11
C ALA A 151 -3.45 -2.69 -0.31
N THR A 152 -3.84 -3.53 -1.26
CA THR A 152 -4.17 -3.13 -2.63
C THR A 152 -5.31 -3.98 -3.17
N CYS A 153 -6.24 -3.36 -3.89
CA CYS A 153 -7.31 -4.10 -4.57
C CYS A 153 -6.80 -4.86 -5.81
N GLU A 154 -5.64 -4.48 -6.37
CA GLU A 154 -5.05 -5.09 -7.56
C GLU A 154 -4.14 -6.30 -7.28
N TRP A 155 -4.02 -6.77 -6.04
CA TRP A 155 -3.20 -7.95 -5.73
C TRP A 155 -3.57 -9.18 -6.58
N VAL A 156 -4.87 -9.37 -6.81
CA VAL A 156 -5.40 -10.46 -7.62
C VAL A 156 -4.94 -10.38 -9.08
N ALA A 157 -4.69 -9.18 -9.59
CA ALA A 157 -4.14 -9.01 -10.93
C ALA A 157 -2.76 -9.67 -11.07
N GLY A 158 -1.94 -9.64 -10.03
CA GLY A 158 -0.66 -10.36 -10.00
C GLY A 158 -0.83 -11.88 -10.13
N LEU A 159 -1.83 -12.44 -9.45
CA LEU A 159 -2.13 -13.86 -9.55
C LEU A 159 -2.64 -14.24 -10.96
N VAL A 160 -3.57 -13.44 -11.50
CA VAL A 160 -4.14 -13.67 -12.84
C VAL A 160 -3.08 -13.56 -13.95
N ARG A 161 -2.11 -12.65 -13.76
CA ARG A 161 -1.01 -12.43 -14.71
C ARG A 161 0.18 -13.35 -14.49
N ASN A 162 0.07 -14.31 -13.55
CA ASN A 162 1.12 -15.24 -13.18
C ASN A 162 2.43 -14.59 -12.75
N ASP A 163 2.35 -13.51 -11.99
CA ASP A 163 3.52 -12.90 -11.36
C ASP A 163 4.07 -13.85 -10.30
N MET A 164 5.28 -14.34 -10.51
CA MET A 164 5.87 -15.40 -9.70
C MET A 164 6.15 -14.92 -8.26
N GLN A 165 6.47 -13.65 -8.06
CA GLN A 165 6.73 -13.08 -6.75
C GLN A 165 5.42 -12.94 -5.96
N VAL A 166 4.36 -12.43 -6.60
CA VAL A 166 3.02 -12.32 -6.00
C VAL A 166 2.46 -13.70 -5.65
N ILE A 167 2.65 -14.70 -6.53
CA ILE A 167 2.27 -16.09 -6.27
C ILE A 167 3.02 -16.65 -5.06
N ALA A 168 4.34 -16.43 -4.98
CA ALA A 168 5.16 -16.90 -3.87
C ALA A 168 4.69 -16.31 -2.53
N VAL A 169 4.52 -14.98 -2.46
CA VAL A 169 4.02 -14.32 -1.27
C VAL A 169 2.63 -14.84 -0.87
N THR A 170 1.72 -14.94 -1.82
CA THR A 170 0.37 -15.46 -1.56
C THR A 170 0.41 -16.88 -0.98
N ARG A 171 1.22 -17.75 -1.58
CA ARG A 171 1.41 -19.12 -1.10
C ARG A 171 1.99 -19.16 0.31
N ASN A 172 3.00 -18.34 0.60
CA ASN A 172 3.62 -18.28 1.91
C ASN A 172 2.63 -17.85 3.00
N VAL A 173 1.83 -16.82 2.71
CA VAL A 173 0.79 -16.34 3.62
C VAL A 173 -0.28 -17.40 3.87
N LEU A 174 -0.80 -18.03 2.81
CA LEU A 174 -1.81 -19.08 2.93
C LEU A 174 -1.28 -20.30 3.68
N ASN A 175 -0.06 -20.74 3.40
CA ASN A 175 0.57 -21.86 4.12
C ASN A 175 0.78 -21.52 5.60
N ARG A 176 1.22 -20.31 5.91
CA ARG A 176 1.48 -19.87 7.29
C ARG A 176 0.21 -19.83 8.12
N PHE A 177 -0.88 -19.35 7.54
CA PHE A 177 -2.15 -19.19 8.26
C PHE A 177 -3.07 -20.42 8.14
N GLY A 178 -2.85 -21.29 7.17
CA GLY A 178 -3.62 -22.52 6.98
C GLY A 178 -3.04 -23.75 7.69
N ALA A 179 -1.87 -23.65 8.30
CA ALA A 179 -1.18 -24.75 8.99
C ALA A 179 -1.55 -24.85 10.49
N GLY A 180 -2.69 -24.27 10.89
CA GLY A 180 -3.20 -24.29 12.27
C GLY A 180 -4.19 -25.42 12.52
#